data_20efa6dd1fcc8bffd1d4a190b88870bc
#
_entry.id   20efa6dd1fcc8bffd1d4a190b88870bc
#
_cell.length_a   1.000
_cell.length_b   1.000
_cell.length_c   1.000
_cell.angle_alpha   90.00
_cell.angle_beta   90.00
_cell.angle_gamma   90.00
#
_symmetry.space_group_name_H-M   'P 1'
#
loop_
_entity.id
_entity.type
_entity.pdbx_description
1 polymer ?
#
loop_
_entity_poly.entity_id
_entity_poly.type
_entity_poly.pdbx_seq_one_letter_code
_entity_poly.pdbx_strand_id
1 'polypeptide(L)'
;MTKMKISLYDSYQGKRREFVPLDENEVDIYYCGPTVYNYVHLGNFRPTITFDLLTRFRDECGYQVKCVSNYTDIDDKIIKEAKKEGKSEKDLSEFYIKAYEDCLDQLHILRLYNHPKASQYINIRASFIKDLVDKGYAYQADDDIYFRVNKIKDYGTLSKQNIDDLVAGSRIDVNSHKENPLDFALWKLTKDDGIKFDTVVGTGRPGWHTECVVMVNSVFHKPLIDIHGGGFDLKFPHHENEIAQSEASHNTHLANYWRHVGFLLTNGTKRSKSLGNSILAKDVLARHSGNAVRRFFYSTHYRAPINYTEEQLDLFDKKANKFASARKRASCTLQLNNVEKKPVIESDYNEFMSSLANDLNVSNARAVVDKDIKERNSLLRKKPLDLEKLSSILETLNKFFSILGLIFETPVVSEEDKARYNDYRKAREEKDFATSDKLRPILRQKGLL
;
A
#
# COMPACT_ATOMS: atom_id res chain seq x y z
N MET A 1 -5.37 20.62 20.54
CA MET A 1 -4.78 21.09 19.25
C MET A 1 -5.81 20.88 18.15
N THR A 2 -6.09 21.87 17.32
CA THR A 2 -7.00 21.72 16.18
C THR A 2 -6.36 20.76 15.18
N LYS A 3 -7.02 19.62 14.90
CA LYS A 3 -6.52 18.65 13.93
C LYS A 3 -6.37 19.29 12.55
N MET A 4 -5.34 18.92 11.80
CA MET A 4 -5.08 19.41 10.45
C MET A 4 -6.26 19.10 9.53
N LYS A 5 -6.72 20.09 8.75
CA LYS A 5 -7.74 19.85 7.71
C LYS A 5 -7.14 19.00 6.59
N ILE A 6 -7.78 17.88 6.31
CA ILE A 6 -7.34 16.90 5.31
C ILE A 6 -8.41 16.79 4.24
N SER A 7 -7.99 16.91 2.98
CA SER A 7 -8.85 16.75 1.82
C SER A 7 -8.49 15.46 1.08
N LEU A 8 -9.48 14.62 0.78
CA LEU A 8 -9.33 13.39 0.02
C LEU A 8 -10.21 13.39 -1.21
N TYR A 9 -9.70 12.86 -2.30
CA TYR A 9 -10.53 12.53 -3.45
C TYR A 9 -11.33 11.26 -3.15
N ASP A 10 -12.66 11.40 -3.23
CA ASP A 10 -13.59 10.31 -3.08
C ASP A 10 -14.07 9.85 -4.46
N SER A 11 -13.77 8.60 -4.82
CA SER A 11 -14.13 8.04 -6.12
C SER A 11 -15.65 7.86 -6.28
N TYR A 12 -16.39 7.63 -5.18
CA TYR A 12 -17.83 7.49 -5.20
C TYR A 12 -18.49 8.84 -5.56
N GLN A 13 -18.10 9.89 -4.86
CA GLN A 13 -18.57 11.26 -5.14
C GLN A 13 -17.96 11.87 -6.42
N GLY A 14 -16.82 11.36 -6.88
CA GLY A 14 -16.10 11.90 -8.03
C GLY A 14 -15.42 13.25 -7.78
N LYS A 15 -15.23 13.67 -6.53
CA LYS A 15 -14.66 14.96 -6.14
C LYS A 15 -13.80 14.89 -4.89
N ARG A 16 -13.01 15.91 -4.65
CA ARG A 16 -12.35 16.11 -3.36
C ARG A 16 -13.33 16.59 -2.32
N ARG A 17 -13.20 16.06 -1.13
CA ARG A 17 -13.97 16.50 0.05
C ARG A 17 -13.09 16.51 1.28
N GLU A 18 -13.45 17.34 2.26
CA GLU A 18 -12.82 17.34 3.56
C GLU A 18 -13.03 15.97 4.22
N PHE A 19 -11.97 15.42 4.79
CA PHE A 19 -12.05 14.17 5.52
C PHE A 19 -12.62 14.42 6.92
N VAL A 20 -13.75 13.78 7.18
CA VAL A 20 -14.38 13.72 8.50
C VAL A 20 -14.43 12.25 8.89
N PRO A 21 -13.69 11.83 9.92
CA PRO A 21 -13.72 10.45 10.38
C PRO A 21 -15.07 10.12 11.01
N LEU A 22 -15.43 8.85 11.01
CA LEU A 22 -16.65 8.34 11.68
C LEU A 22 -16.49 8.36 13.20
N ASP A 23 -15.27 8.15 13.69
CA ASP A 23 -14.86 8.33 15.08
C ASP A 23 -13.82 9.43 15.17
N GLU A 24 -13.93 10.30 16.19
CA GLU A 24 -13.07 11.48 16.30
C GLU A 24 -11.57 11.14 16.38
N ASN A 25 -11.21 10.01 16.94
CA ASN A 25 -9.82 9.63 17.20
C ASN A 25 -9.33 8.41 16.41
N GLU A 26 -10.24 7.68 15.74
CA GLU A 26 -9.92 6.47 15.01
C GLU A 26 -10.16 6.66 13.51
N VAL A 27 -9.40 5.93 12.70
CA VAL A 27 -9.62 5.85 11.26
C VAL A 27 -9.51 4.39 10.82
N ASP A 28 -10.62 3.85 10.34
CA ASP A 28 -10.70 2.50 9.82
C ASP A 28 -10.48 2.50 8.31
N ILE A 29 -9.47 1.76 7.87
CA ILE A 29 -9.08 1.63 6.46
C ILE A 29 -9.08 0.16 6.09
N TYR A 30 -9.77 -0.17 4.99
CA TYR A 30 -9.66 -1.47 4.35
C TYR A 30 -9.27 -1.31 2.88
N TYR A 31 -8.34 -2.11 2.40
CA TYR A 31 -8.05 -2.18 0.96
C TYR A 31 -7.92 -3.63 0.50
N CYS A 32 -8.46 -3.92 -0.69
CA CYS A 32 -8.45 -5.26 -1.25
C CYS A 32 -7.02 -5.73 -1.49
N GLY A 33 -6.72 -6.90 -0.92
CA GLY A 33 -5.45 -7.58 -1.06
C GLY A 33 -5.36 -8.48 -2.31
N PRO A 34 -4.28 -9.23 -2.47
CA PRO A 34 -4.06 -10.07 -3.64
C PRO A 34 -4.81 -11.41 -3.57
N THR A 35 -5.17 -11.95 -4.74
CA THR A 35 -5.46 -13.37 -4.89
C THR A 35 -4.14 -14.14 -4.96
N VAL A 36 -3.92 -15.04 -4.01
CA VAL A 36 -2.61 -15.68 -3.75
C VAL A 36 -2.43 -17.00 -4.50
N TYR A 37 -2.52 -16.96 -5.82
CA TYR A 37 -2.36 -18.13 -6.71
C TYR A 37 -1.04 -18.13 -7.48
N ASN A 38 -0.26 -17.06 -7.42
CA ASN A 38 1.03 -16.91 -8.10
C ASN A 38 1.77 -15.70 -7.53
N TYR A 39 3.07 -15.58 -7.86
CA TYR A 39 3.82 -14.37 -7.56
C TYR A 39 3.10 -13.13 -8.08
N VAL A 40 3.02 -12.11 -7.24
CA VAL A 40 2.38 -10.85 -7.61
C VAL A 40 3.29 -10.00 -8.51
N HIS A 41 2.70 -9.25 -9.42
CA HIS A 41 3.44 -8.27 -10.20
C HIS A 41 3.63 -6.97 -9.42
N LEU A 42 4.65 -6.19 -9.78
CA LEU A 42 5.02 -4.95 -9.09
C LEU A 42 3.85 -3.98 -8.91
N GLY A 43 2.93 -3.91 -9.87
CA GLY A 43 1.76 -3.04 -9.82
C GLY A 43 0.79 -3.34 -8.67
N ASN A 44 0.76 -4.59 -8.14
CA ASN A 44 -0.06 -4.92 -6.99
C ASN A 44 0.39 -4.20 -5.71
N PHE A 45 1.66 -3.81 -5.63
CA PHE A 45 2.18 -3.06 -4.47
C PHE A 45 1.92 -1.56 -4.53
N ARG A 46 1.44 -1.02 -5.66
CA ARG A 46 1.13 0.40 -5.75
C ARG A 46 -0.02 0.81 -4.82
N PRO A 47 -1.17 0.11 -4.78
CA PRO A 47 -2.17 0.32 -3.74
C PRO A 47 -1.60 0.15 -2.34
N THR A 48 -0.92 -0.95 -2.05
CA THR A 48 -0.33 -1.26 -0.75
C THR A 48 0.57 -0.12 -0.24
N ILE A 49 1.50 0.39 -1.07
CA ILE A 49 2.38 1.52 -0.72
C ILE A 49 1.57 2.82 -0.52
N THR A 50 0.49 3.02 -1.28
CA THR A 50 -0.36 4.20 -1.14
C THR A 50 -1.15 4.17 0.17
N PHE A 51 -1.71 3.01 0.54
CA PHE A 51 -2.43 2.86 1.81
C PHE A 51 -1.49 2.86 3.01
N ASP A 52 -0.27 2.31 2.88
CA ASP A 52 0.76 2.43 3.90
C ASP A 52 1.16 3.90 4.15
N LEU A 53 1.34 4.69 3.09
CA LEU A 53 1.56 6.13 3.23
C LEU A 53 0.39 6.85 3.90
N LEU A 54 -0.84 6.50 3.52
CA LEU A 54 -2.04 7.07 4.12
C LEU A 54 -2.11 6.74 5.62
N THR A 55 -1.79 5.51 6.00
CA THR A 55 -1.73 5.04 7.39
C THR A 55 -0.71 5.85 8.18
N ARG A 56 0.55 5.93 7.71
CA ARG A 56 1.61 6.68 8.38
C ARG A 56 1.28 8.17 8.51
N PHE A 57 0.70 8.76 7.46
CA PHE A 57 0.29 10.16 7.48
C PHE A 57 -0.84 10.41 8.49
N ARG A 58 -1.82 9.49 8.61
CA ARG A 58 -2.92 9.62 9.57
C ARG A 58 -2.46 9.44 11.01
N ASP A 59 -1.61 8.46 11.25
CA ASP A 59 -0.95 8.25 12.54
C ASP A 59 -0.19 9.51 12.98
N GLU A 60 0.58 10.11 12.06
CA GLU A 60 1.27 11.38 12.29
C GLU A 60 0.32 12.56 12.60
N CYS A 61 -0.90 12.54 12.05
CA CYS A 61 -1.95 13.52 12.37
C CYS A 61 -2.63 13.26 13.73
N GLY A 62 -2.21 12.23 14.47
CA GLY A 62 -2.71 11.88 15.79
C GLY A 62 -3.97 11.02 15.80
N TYR A 63 -4.29 10.32 14.70
CA TYR A 63 -5.34 9.31 14.65
C TYR A 63 -4.79 7.93 15.01
N GLN A 64 -5.58 7.15 15.74
CA GLN A 64 -5.36 5.72 15.86
C GLN A 64 -5.86 5.05 14.57
N VAL A 65 -4.96 4.50 13.76
CA VAL A 65 -5.31 3.97 12.44
C VAL A 65 -5.38 2.44 12.48
N LYS A 66 -6.52 1.88 12.09
CA LYS A 66 -6.68 0.44 11.82
C LYS A 66 -6.74 0.23 10.32
N CYS A 67 -5.61 -0.19 9.73
CA CYS A 67 -5.50 -0.46 8.30
C CYS A 67 -5.37 -1.96 8.04
N VAL A 68 -6.32 -2.54 7.32
CA VAL A 68 -6.42 -3.97 7.05
C VAL A 68 -6.48 -4.24 5.55
N SER A 69 -5.82 -5.32 5.13
CA SER A 69 -5.91 -5.89 3.78
C SER A 69 -6.05 -7.40 3.91
N ASN A 70 -6.75 -8.04 2.99
CA ASN A 70 -7.02 -9.48 3.02
C ASN A 70 -6.07 -10.28 2.13
N TYR A 71 -6.13 -11.62 2.29
CA TYR A 71 -5.67 -12.58 1.30
C TYR A 71 -6.86 -13.34 0.74
N THR A 72 -7.07 -13.26 -0.58
CA THR A 72 -8.02 -14.14 -1.28
C THR A 72 -7.33 -15.47 -1.54
N ASP A 73 -7.51 -16.41 -0.61
CA ASP A 73 -6.93 -17.76 -0.62
C ASP A 73 -7.90 -18.85 -1.10
N ILE A 74 -9.09 -18.44 -1.57
CA ILE A 74 -10.07 -19.29 -2.23
C ILE A 74 -10.56 -18.59 -3.50
N ASP A 75 -10.22 -19.15 -4.67
CA ASP A 75 -10.59 -18.61 -5.98
C ASP A 75 -10.40 -19.69 -7.05
N ASP A 76 -11.15 -19.64 -8.14
CA ASP A 76 -11.02 -20.58 -9.25
C ASP A 76 -9.59 -20.62 -9.85
N LYS A 77 -8.85 -19.49 -9.76
CA LYS A 77 -7.45 -19.43 -10.21
C LYS A 77 -6.53 -20.24 -9.32
N ILE A 78 -6.79 -20.27 -8.00
CA ILE A 78 -6.03 -21.07 -7.03
C ILE A 78 -6.24 -22.55 -7.33
N ILE A 79 -7.51 -22.98 -7.51
CA ILE A 79 -7.86 -24.36 -7.85
C ILE A 79 -7.14 -24.79 -9.13
N LYS A 80 -7.21 -23.96 -10.17
CA LYS A 80 -6.57 -24.25 -11.47
C LYS A 80 -5.05 -24.37 -11.36
N GLU A 81 -4.40 -23.47 -10.63
CA GLU A 81 -2.95 -23.46 -10.52
C GLU A 81 -2.47 -24.57 -9.58
N ALA A 82 -3.20 -24.86 -8.49
CA ALA A 82 -2.91 -25.99 -7.58
C ALA A 82 -2.96 -27.33 -8.33
N LYS A 83 -3.98 -27.55 -9.15
CA LYS A 83 -4.08 -28.76 -10.00
C LYS A 83 -2.91 -28.85 -10.97
N LYS A 84 -2.50 -27.74 -11.57
CA LYS A 84 -1.35 -27.70 -12.51
C LYS A 84 -0.03 -28.00 -11.82
N GLU A 85 0.19 -27.49 -10.57
CA GLU A 85 1.39 -27.71 -9.81
C GLU A 85 1.39 -29.03 -8.99
N GLY A 86 0.28 -29.78 -8.98
CA GLY A 86 0.14 -31.00 -8.19
C GLY A 86 0.16 -30.75 -6.68
N LYS A 87 -0.33 -29.58 -6.24
CA LYS A 87 -0.39 -29.16 -4.84
C LYS A 87 -1.83 -29.08 -4.36
N SER A 88 -2.03 -29.05 -3.03
CA SER A 88 -3.32 -28.63 -2.48
C SER A 88 -3.50 -27.12 -2.64
N GLU A 89 -4.75 -26.63 -2.72
CA GLU A 89 -5.06 -25.19 -2.79
C GLU A 89 -4.50 -24.45 -1.57
N LYS A 90 -4.53 -25.10 -0.40
CA LYS A 90 -3.99 -24.55 0.84
C LYS A 90 -2.47 -24.39 0.77
N ASP A 91 -1.73 -25.41 0.37
CA ASP A 91 -0.26 -25.34 0.30
C ASP A 91 0.19 -24.33 -0.75
N LEU A 92 -0.54 -24.24 -1.88
CA LEU A 92 -0.27 -23.24 -2.91
C LEU A 92 -0.46 -21.81 -2.37
N SER A 93 -1.62 -21.55 -1.75
CA SER A 93 -1.93 -20.21 -1.23
C SER A 93 -1.00 -19.80 -0.11
N GLU A 94 -0.67 -20.68 0.85
CA GLU A 94 0.30 -20.39 1.92
C GLU A 94 1.70 -20.06 1.36
N PHE A 95 2.15 -20.78 0.33
CA PHE A 95 3.42 -20.48 -0.33
C PHE A 95 3.43 -19.07 -0.95
N TYR A 96 2.36 -18.67 -1.66
CA TYR A 96 2.31 -17.35 -2.28
C TYR A 96 1.99 -16.22 -1.30
N ILE A 97 1.29 -16.49 -0.19
CA ILE A 97 1.16 -15.55 0.94
C ILE A 97 2.56 -15.22 1.47
N LYS A 98 3.37 -16.25 1.78
CA LYS A 98 4.73 -16.04 2.29
C LYS A 98 5.58 -15.22 1.32
N ALA A 99 5.53 -15.54 0.03
CA ALA A 99 6.26 -14.78 -0.99
C ALA A 99 5.79 -13.32 -1.11
N TYR A 100 4.50 -13.04 -0.87
CA TYR A 100 3.96 -11.68 -0.83
C TYR A 100 4.45 -10.94 0.42
N GLU A 101 4.41 -11.60 1.59
CA GLU A 101 4.88 -11.04 2.86
C GLU A 101 6.37 -10.68 2.83
N ASP A 102 7.20 -11.52 2.21
CA ASP A 102 8.63 -11.21 2.00
C ASP A 102 8.83 -9.93 1.17
N CYS A 103 7.93 -9.64 0.24
CA CYS A 103 7.94 -8.37 -0.50
C CYS A 103 7.44 -7.20 0.38
N LEU A 104 6.44 -7.41 1.25
CA LEU A 104 5.98 -6.38 2.19
C LEU A 104 7.10 -5.94 3.14
N ASP A 105 7.90 -6.91 3.64
CA ASP A 105 9.04 -6.63 4.50
C ASP A 105 10.11 -5.79 3.78
N GLN A 106 10.48 -6.20 2.56
CA GLN A 106 11.45 -5.46 1.74
C GLN A 106 10.95 -4.06 1.37
N LEU A 107 9.64 -3.88 1.23
CA LEU A 107 9.01 -2.59 0.96
C LEU A 107 8.75 -1.78 2.24
N HIS A 108 9.07 -2.29 3.42
CA HIS A 108 8.86 -1.66 4.73
C HIS A 108 7.39 -1.27 4.99
N ILE A 109 6.46 -2.12 4.56
CA ILE A 109 5.03 -1.91 4.78
C ILE A 109 4.70 -2.16 6.26
N LEU A 110 3.94 -1.25 6.86
CA LEU A 110 3.44 -1.42 8.21
C LEU A 110 2.41 -2.57 8.25
N ARG A 111 2.64 -3.54 9.12
CA ARG A 111 1.69 -4.62 9.40
C ARG A 111 1.16 -4.47 10.82
N LEU A 112 0.30 -3.47 11.02
CA LEU A 112 -0.27 -3.14 12.33
C LEU A 112 -1.32 -4.17 12.77
N TYR A 113 -1.95 -4.87 11.80
CA TYR A 113 -3.00 -5.86 12.04
C TYR A 113 -2.77 -7.10 11.17
N ASN A 114 -3.29 -8.23 11.62
CA ASN A 114 -3.25 -9.47 10.84
C ASN A 114 -4.09 -9.32 9.56
N HIS A 115 -3.56 -9.80 8.45
CA HIS A 115 -4.30 -9.86 7.21
C HIS A 115 -5.26 -11.06 7.24
N PRO A 116 -6.60 -10.85 7.19
CA PRO A 116 -7.56 -11.93 7.19
C PRO A 116 -7.49 -12.74 5.89
N LYS A 117 -7.71 -14.07 5.98
CA LYS A 117 -7.82 -14.96 4.84
C LYS A 117 -9.28 -15.23 4.51
N ALA A 118 -9.65 -15.29 3.24
CA ALA A 118 -11.01 -15.56 2.79
C ALA A 118 -11.57 -16.87 3.35
N SER A 119 -10.70 -17.89 3.47
CA SER A 119 -11.05 -19.20 4.04
C SER A 119 -11.52 -19.17 5.50
N GLN A 120 -11.13 -18.17 6.26
CA GLN A 120 -11.51 -18.03 7.67
C GLN A 120 -12.96 -17.53 7.86
N TYR A 121 -13.58 -17.03 6.80
CA TYR A 121 -14.89 -16.35 6.87
C TYR A 121 -16.01 -17.11 6.13
N ILE A 122 -15.81 -18.36 5.77
CA ILE A 122 -16.74 -19.15 4.95
C ILE A 122 -18.14 -19.19 5.54
N ASN A 123 -18.28 -19.57 6.82
CA ASN A 123 -19.59 -19.71 7.46
C ASN A 123 -20.29 -18.35 7.64
N ILE A 124 -19.50 -17.29 7.92
CA ILE A 124 -20.05 -15.93 8.04
C ILE A 124 -20.53 -15.44 6.67
N ARG A 125 -19.78 -15.73 5.59
CA ARG A 125 -20.18 -15.41 4.21
C ARG A 125 -21.47 -16.17 3.82
N ALA A 126 -21.55 -17.45 4.14
CA ALA A 126 -22.75 -18.24 3.88
C ALA A 126 -23.97 -17.68 4.63
N SER A 127 -23.82 -17.31 5.89
CA SER A 127 -24.90 -16.69 6.69
C SER A 127 -25.33 -15.33 6.12
N PHE A 128 -24.37 -14.52 5.68
CA PHE A 128 -24.63 -13.23 5.02
C PHE A 128 -25.40 -13.42 3.68
N ILE A 129 -24.99 -14.41 2.87
CA ILE A 129 -25.68 -14.72 1.61
C ILE A 129 -27.11 -15.21 1.89
N LYS A 130 -27.30 -16.04 2.92
CA LYS A 130 -28.62 -16.47 3.33
C LYS A 130 -29.53 -15.30 3.69
N ASP A 131 -29.03 -14.33 4.44
CA ASP A 131 -29.76 -13.10 4.78
C ASP A 131 -30.17 -12.30 3.52
N LEU A 132 -29.28 -12.20 2.53
CA LEU A 132 -29.60 -11.57 1.25
C LEU A 132 -30.69 -12.32 0.48
N VAL A 133 -30.71 -13.67 0.54
CA VAL A 133 -31.78 -14.49 -0.06
C VAL A 133 -33.08 -14.25 0.69
N ASP A 134 -33.08 -14.31 2.01
CA ASP A 134 -34.27 -14.14 2.86
C ASP A 134 -34.88 -12.71 2.68
N LYS A 135 -34.08 -11.70 2.44
CA LYS A 135 -34.47 -10.32 2.12
C LYS A 135 -34.88 -10.15 0.64
N GLY A 136 -34.73 -11.17 -0.19
CA GLY A 136 -35.07 -11.15 -1.61
C GLY A 136 -34.10 -10.41 -2.50
N TYR A 137 -32.91 -10.01 -2.02
CA TYR A 137 -31.83 -9.42 -2.83
C TYR A 137 -30.98 -10.46 -3.56
N ALA A 138 -31.13 -11.74 -3.21
CA ALA A 138 -30.47 -12.82 -3.92
C ALA A 138 -31.47 -13.92 -4.27
N TYR A 139 -31.12 -14.80 -5.22
CA TYR A 139 -31.91 -15.90 -5.69
C TYR A 139 -31.03 -17.06 -6.13
N GLN A 140 -31.56 -18.26 -6.07
CA GLN A 140 -30.94 -19.45 -6.63
C GLN A 140 -31.41 -19.68 -8.05
N ALA A 141 -30.47 -19.88 -8.97
CA ALA A 141 -30.77 -20.37 -10.33
C ALA A 141 -29.73 -21.44 -10.67
N ASP A 142 -30.24 -22.61 -11.08
CA ASP A 142 -29.46 -23.83 -11.27
C ASP A 142 -28.54 -24.15 -10.05
N ASP A 143 -27.24 -24.24 -10.28
CA ASP A 143 -26.24 -24.60 -9.28
C ASP A 143 -25.59 -23.38 -8.59
N ASP A 144 -26.15 -22.15 -8.75
CA ASP A 144 -25.53 -20.93 -8.18
C ASP A 144 -26.56 -20.04 -7.47
N ILE A 145 -26.08 -19.26 -6.50
CA ILE A 145 -26.84 -18.17 -5.87
C ILE A 145 -26.33 -16.85 -6.41
N TYR A 146 -27.22 -16.04 -6.97
CA TYR A 146 -26.92 -14.76 -7.62
C TYR A 146 -27.50 -13.59 -6.83
N PHE A 147 -26.80 -12.46 -6.86
CA PHE A 147 -27.28 -11.17 -6.37
C PHE A 147 -28.10 -10.47 -7.45
N ARG A 148 -29.27 -9.89 -7.07
CA ARG A 148 -30.16 -9.11 -7.95
C ARG A 148 -29.70 -7.65 -8.03
N VAL A 149 -28.91 -7.32 -9.02
CA VAL A 149 -28.37 -5.96 -9.21
C VAL A 149 -29.46 -4.92 -9.44
N ASN A 150 -30.54 -5.28 -10.13
CA ASN A 150 -31.65 -4.39 -10.44
C ASN A 150 -32.47 -3.90 -9.22
N LYS A 151 -32.26 -4.47 -8.03
CA LYS A 151 -32.85 -4.01 -6.78
C LYS A 151 -32.07 -2.86 -6.13
N ILE A 152 -30.88 -2.55 -6.60
CA ILE A 152 -30.04 -1.48 -6.11
C ILE A 152 -30.19 -0.28 -7.04
N LYS A 153 -30.85 0.76 -6.55
CA LYS A 153 -31.22 1.93 -7.35
C LYS A 153 -30.02 2.67 -7.92
N ASP A 154 -28.96 2.78 -7.13
CA ASP A 154 -27.78 3.60 -7.45
C ASP A 154 -26.59 2.74 -7.93
N TYR A 155 -26.86 1.49 -8.39
CA TYR A 155 -25.81 0.63 -8.95
C TYR A 155 -25.15 1.29 -10.17
N GLY A 156 -23.83 1.27 -10.24
CA GLY A 156 -23.04 1.96 -11.27
C GLY A 156 -22.55 3.36 -10.86
N THR A 157 -22.97 3.89 -9.70
CA THR A 157 -22.57 5.22 -9.23
C THR A 157 -21.08 5.35 -8.99
N LEU A 158 -20.43 4.34 -8.39
CA LEU A 158 -18.99 4.34 -8.17
C LEU A 158 -18.23 4.32 -9.50
N SER A 159 -18.60 3.40 -10.39
CA SER A 159 -17.90 3.17 -11.65
C SER A 159 -18.11 4.30 -12.66
N LYS A 160 -19.19 5.08 -12.53
CA LYS A 160 -19.63 6.09 -13.50
C LYS A 160 -19.93 5.44 -14.88
N GLN A 161 -20.32 4.18 -14.89
CA GLN A 161 -20.69 3.46 -16.10
C GLN A 161 -22.21 3.41 -16.26
N ASN A 162 -22.68 3.57 -17.48
CA ASN A 162 -24.09 3.35 -17.78
C ASN A 162 -24.37 1.85 -17.77
N ILE A 163 -25.38 1.43 -17.03
CA ILE A 163 -25.78 0.03 -16.90
C ILE A 163 -26.08 -0.59 -18.28
N ASP A 164 -26.73 0.17 -19.17
CA ASP A 164 -27.09 -0.28 -20.52
C ASP A 164 -25.84 -0.55 -21.39
N ASP A 165 -24.80 0.25 -21.24
CA ASP A 165 -23.53 0.06 -21.94
C ASP A 165 -22.75 -1.16 -21.39
N LEU A 166 -22.92 -1.48 -20.12
CA LEU A 166 -22.33 -2.67 -19.49
C LEU A 166 -22.98 -3.96 -19.99
N VAL A 167 -24.29 -3.97 -20.21
CA VAL A 167 -25.03 -5.10 -20.78
C VAL A 167 -24.58 -5.34 -22.23
N ALA A 168 -24.32 -4.26 -22.99
CA ALA A 168 -23.86 -4.34 -24.39
C ALA A 168 -22.38 -4.75 -24.52
N GLY A 169 -21.55 -4.53 -23.50
CA GLY A 169 -20.09 -4.69 -23.53
C GLY A 169 -19.58 -5.97 -22.87
N SER A 170 -19.63 -7.07 -23.54
CA SER A 170 -18.90 -8.37 -23.58
C SER A 170 -17.93 -8.82 -22.45
N ARG A 171 -17.93 -8.28 -21.25
CA ARG A 171 -17.24 -8.84 -20.06
C ARG A 171 -18.16 -9.59 -19.10
N ILE A 172 -19.42 -9.70 -19.44
CA ILE A 172 -20.45 -10.38 -18.66
C ILE A 172 -20.59 -11.75 -19.28
N ASP A 173 -20.29 -12.80 -18.50
CA ASP A 173 -20.69 -14.16 -18.86
C ASP A 173 -22.20 -14.16 -18.99
N VAL A 174 -22.68 -14.22 -20.21
CA VAL A 174 -24.10 -14.34 -20.50
C VAL A 174 -24.54 -15.76 -20.16
N ASN A 175 -24.75 -16.00 -18.87
CA ASN A 175 -25.37 -17.22 -18.41
C ASN A 175 -26.89 -17.07 -18.61
N SER A 176 -27.47 -17.94 -19.39
CA SER A 176 -28.92 -17.95 -19.74
C SER A 176 -29.85 -18.11 -18.53
N HIS A 177 -29.30 -18.45 -17.36
CA HIS A 177 -30.07 -18.74 -16.14
C HIS A 177 -30.19 -17.55 -15.18
N LYS A 178 -29.48 -16.44 -15.46
CA LYS A 178 -29.58 -15.22 -14.67
C LYS A 178 -30.84 -14.42 -15.01
N GLU A 179 -31.49 -13.86 -13.96
CA GLU A 179 -32.65 -12.94 -14.15
C GLU A 179 -32.19 -11.64 -14.87
N ASN A 180 -30.95 -11.20 -14.61
CA ASN A 180 -30.31 -10.03 -15.26
C ASN A 180 -28.85 -10.37 -15.60
N PRO A 181 -28.34 -10.01 -16.80
CA PRO A 181 -26.94 -10.25 -17.17
C PRO A 181 -25.90 -9.67 -16.19
N LEU A 182 -26.24 -8.60 -15.47
CA LEU A 182 -25.37 -7.95 -14.48
C LEU A 182 -25.33 -8.67 -13.13
N ASP A 183 -26.29 -9.60 -12.87
CA ASP A 183 -26.31 -10.34 -11.63
C ASP A 183 -25.02 -11.15 -11.48
N PHE A 184 -24.48 -11.17 -10.27
CA PHE A 184 -23.20 -11.82 -10.00
C PHE A 184 -23.34 -12.93 -8.97
N ALA A 185 -22.51 -13.96 -9.12
CA ALA A 185 -22.54 -15.12 -8.23
C ALA A 185 -22.06 -14.76 -6.82
N LEU A 186 -22.87 -15.09 -5.83
CA LEU A 186 -22.57 -15.01 -4.40
C LEU A 186 -22.03 -16.34 -3.87
N TRP A 187 -22.62 -17.45 -4.34
CA TRP A 187 -22.24 -18.80 -3.96
C TRP A 187 -22.37 -19.73 -5.17
N LYS A 188 -21.37 -20.56 -5.41
CA LYS A 188 -21.32 -21.54 -6.49
C LYS A 188 -21.52 -22.94 -5.89
N LEU A 189 -22.64 -23.57 -6.20
CA LEU A 189 -22.95 -24.95 -5.81
C LEU A 189 -22.27 -25.94 -6.79
N THR A 190 -20.97 -25.80 -6.94
CA THR A 190 -20.21 -26.51 -7.97
C THR A 190 -20.04 -28.01 -7.69
N LYS A 191 -20.01 -28.81 -8.76
CA LYS A 191 -19.77 -30.25 -8.74
C LYS A 191 -18.33 -30.63 -9.12
N ASP A 192 -17.47 -29.63 -9.41
CA ASP A 192 -16.06 -29.88 -9.77
C ASP A 192 -15.23 -30.44 -8.58
N ASP A 193 -13.97 -30.81 -8.83
CA ASP A 193 -13.08 -31.40 -7.83
C ASP A 193 -12.37 -30.37 -6.94
N GLY A 194 -12.66 -29.06 -7.09
CA GLY A 194 -12.07 -28.01 -6.28
C GLY A 194 -12.60 -27.98 -4.86
N ILE A 195 -11.95 -27.17 -4.01
CA ILE A 195 -12.35 -26.98 -2.61
C ILE A 195 -13.82 -26.57 -2.49
N LYS A 196 -14.54 -27.22 -1.58
CA LYS A 196 -15.97 -26.99 -1.27
C LYS A 196 -16.19 -26.95 0.23
N PHE A 197 -17.26 -26.31 0.63
CA PHE A 197 -17.65 -26.14 2.03
C PHE A 197 -19.13 -26.48 2.20
N ASP A 198 -19.45 -27.26 3.22
CA ASP A 198 -20.83 -27.53 3.61
C ASP A 198 -21.32 -26.40 4.52
N THR A 199 -22.34 -25.68 4.07
CA THR A 199 -22.83 -24.49 4.74
C THR A 199 -24.33 -24.36 4.73
N VAL A 200 -24.88 -23.34 5.40
CA VAL A 200 -26.33 -23.04 5.45
C VAL A 200 -26.92 -22.68 4.09
N VAL A 201 -26.11 -22.41 3.07
CA VAL A 201 -26.58 -22.15 1.69
C VAL A 201 -26.26 -23.29 0.73
N GLY A 202 -25.83 -24.45 1.26
CA GLY A 202 -25.50 -25.66 0.49
C GLY A 202 -24.01 -25.88 0.37
N THR A 203 -23.65 -27.03 -0.22
CA THR A 203 -22.27 -27.44 -0.48
C THR A 203 -21.73 -26.76 -1.71
N GLY A 204 -20.66 -25.94 -1.53
CA GLY A 204 -20.09 -25.18 -2.64
C GLY A 204 -18.97 -24.26 -2.21
N ARG A 205 -18.76 -23.19 -2.94
CA ARG A 205 -17.75 -22.15 -2.62
C ARG A 205 -18.28 -20.75 -2.87
N PRO A 206 -17.80 -19.75 -2.09
CA PRO A 206 -18.27 -18.38 -2.21
C PRO A 206 -17.78 -17.72 -3.50
N GLY A 207 -18.61 -16.85 -4.06
CA GLY A 207 -18.21 -15.90 -5.10
C GLY A 207 -17.27 -14.82 -4.55
N TRP A 208 -16.41 -14.29 -5.37
CA TRP A 208 -15.37 -13.34 -4.96
C TRP A 208 -15.89 -12.03 -4.34
N HIS A 209 -17.02 -11.51 -4.82
CA HIS A 209 -17.49 -10.16 -4.46
C HIS A 209 -18.06 -10.03 -3.04
N THR A 210 -18.37 -11.13 -2.35
CA THR A 210 -18.90 -11.12 -0.97
C THR A 210 -17.79 -11.04 0.08
N GLU A 211 -16.56 -11.31 -0.33
CA GLU A 211 -15.41 -11.46 0.56
C GLU A 211 -15.15 -10.21 1.41
N CYS A 212 -14.88 -9.07 0.76
CA CYS A 212 -14.48 -7.86 1.45
C CYS A 212 -15.62 -7.26 2.30
N VAL A 213 -16.87 -7.36 1.86
CA VAL A 213 -18.03 -6.89 2.64
C VAL A 213 -18.09 -7.60 3.98
N VAL A 214 -18.01 -8.92 3.97
CA VAL A 214 -18.08 -9.74 5.19
C VAL A 214 -16.86 -9.53 6.07
N MET A 215 -15.66 -9.41 5.47
CA MET A 215 -14.44 -9.14 6.23
C MET A 215 -14.44 -7.76 6.88
N VAL A 216 -14.89 -6.72 6.19
CA VAL A 216 -15.04 -5.37 6.75
C VAL A 216 -15.98 -5.43 7.96
N ASN A 217 -17.16 -6.01 7.80
CA ASN A 217 -18.13 -6.11 8.88
C ASN A 217 -17.59 -6.88 10.09
N SER A 218 -16.85 -7.97 9.83
CA SER A 218 -16.32 -8.84 10.88
C SER A 218 -15.11 -8.25 11.60
N VAL A 219 -14.18 -7.63 10.86
CA VAL A 219 -12.92 -7.10 11.41
C VAL A 219 -13.14 -5.81 12.17
N PHE A 220 -14.00 -4.94 11.65
CA PHE A 220 -14.27 -3.63 12.26
C PHE A 220 -15.50 -3.64 13.18
N HIS A 221 -16.28 -4.74 13.18
CA HIS A 221 -17.52 -4.89 13.96
C HIS A 221 -18.56 -3.81 13.66
N LYS A 222 -18.57 -3.29 12.44
CA LYS A 222 -19.51 -2.28 11.95
C LYS A 222 -19.67 -2.38 10.43
N PRO A 223 -20.84 -1.99 9.88
CA PRO A 223 -21.11 -2.10 8.44
C PRO A 223 -20.58 -0.92 7.62
N LEU A 224 -20.05 0.12 8.26
CA LEU A 224 -19.53 1.31 7.61
C LEU A 224 -18.17 1.69 8.22
N ILE A 225 -17.15 1.80 7.38
CA ILE A 225 -15.81 2.24 7.75
C ILE A 225 -15.47 3.60 7.12
N ASP A 226 -14.34 4.21 7.53
CA ASP A 226 -13.93 5.49 6.99
C ASP A 226 -13.50 5.40 5.53
N ILE A 227 -12.56 4.52 5.22
CA ILE A 227 -11.92 4.47 3.90
C ILE A 227 -11.84 3.04 3.39
N HIS A 228 -12.33 2.83 2.16
CA HIS A 228 -12.13 1.60 1.41
C HIS A 228 -11.52 1.88 0.05
N GLY A 229 -10.76 0.89 -0.49
CA GLY A 229 -10.21 1.05 -1.84
C GLY A 229 -9.28 -0.06 -2.30
N GLY A 230 -8.55 0.25 -3.37
CA GLY A 230 -7.66 -0.72 -4.02
C GLY A 230 -7.14 -0.20 -5.37
N GLY A 231 -6.79 -1.11 -6.27
CA GLY A 231 -6.45 -0.78 -7.65
C GLY A 231 -7.65 -0.21 -8.43
N PHE A 232 -7.38 0.59 -9.44
CA PHE A 232 -8.43 1.19 -10.28
C PHE A 232 -9.30 0.13 -10.99
N ASP A 233 -8.75 -1.03 -11.27
CA ASP A 233 -9.43 -2.16 -11.90
C ASP A 233 -10.49 -2.82 -11.00
N LEU A 234 -10.38 -2.66 -9.68
CA LEU A 234 -11.36 -3.14 -8.73
C LEU A 234 -12.61 -2.27 -8.67
N LYS A 235 -12.54 -1.04 -9.19
CA LYS A 235 -13.65 -0.09 -9.17
C LYS A 235 -14.92 -0.70 -9.76
N PHE A 236 -14.78 -1.45 -10.86
CA PHE A 236 -15.84 -2.24 -11.47
C PHE A 236 -15.29 -3.60 -11.96
N PRO A 237 -16.00 -4.71 -11.70
CA PRO A 237 -17.29 -4.80 -10.98
C PRO A 237 -17.14 -4.94 -9.45
N HIS A 238 -15.92 -5.19 -8.90
CA HIS A 238 -15.74 -5.68 -7.53
C HIS A 238 -16.29 -4.73 -6.46
N HIS A 239 -15.81 -3.50 -6.40
CA HIS A 239 -16.25 -2.51 -5.41
C HIS A 239 -17.69 -2.03 -5.62
N GLU A 240 -18.16 -1.96 -6.87
CA GLU A 240 -19.56 -1.67 -7.14
C GLU A 240 -20.47 -2.78 -6.54
N ASN A 241 -20.06 -4.04 -6.69
CA ASN A 241 -20.77 -5.18 -6.14
C ASN A 241 -20.71 -5.24 -4.61
N GLU A 242 -19.63 -4.76 -4.01
CA GLU A 242 -19.52 -4.65 -2.54
C GLU A 242 -20.49 -3.60 -2.00
N ILE A 243 -20.56 -2.42 -2.64
CA ILE A 243 -21.53 -1.37 -2.28
C ILE A 243 -22.94 -1.93 -2.36
N ALA A 244 -23.30 -2.59 -3.47
CA ALA A 244 -24.62 -3.14 -3.67
C ALA A 244 -25.02 -4.13 -2.55
N GLN A 245 -24.10 -5.00 -2.14
CA GLN A 245 -24.33 -5.95 -1.05
C GLN A 245 -24.46 -5.26 0.31
N SER A 246 -23.66 -4.23 0.57
CA SER A 246 -23.71 -3.46 1.81
C SER A 246 -25.01 -2.65 1.92
N GLU A 247 -25.49 -2.07 0.81
CA GLU A 247 -26.79 -1.39 0.75
C GLU A 247 -27.93 -2.38 1.02
N ALA A 248 -27.92 -3.53 0.37
CA ALA A 248 -28.95 -4.56 0.54
C ALA A 248 -29.03 -5.11 1.97
N SER A 249 -27.89 -5.27 2.63
CA SER A 249 -27.81 -5.89 3.96
C SER A 249 -27.96 -4.90 5.11
N HIS A 250 -27.36 -3.70 5.00
CA HIS A 250 -27.20 -2.75 6.10
C HIS A 250 -27.62 -1.31 5.75
N ASN A 251 -28.07 -1.06 4.53
CA ASN A 251 -28.43 0.29 4.04
C ASN A 251 -27.24 1.29 4.17
N THR A 252 -26.03 0.84 3.87
CA THR A 252 -24.78 1.63 3.89
C THR A 252 -23.96 1.39 2.64
N HIS A 253 -23.05 2.32 2.30
CA HIS A 253 -22.12 2.17 1.16
C HIS A 253 -20.81 1.46 1.52
N LEU A 254 -20.75 0.72 2.61
CA LEU A 254 -19.58 0.01 3.15
C LEU A 254 -18.45 0.96 3.62
N ALA A 255 -18.18 2.03 2.92
CA ALA A 255 -17.18 3.03 3.31
C ALA A 255 -17.65 4.46 3.01
N ASN A 256 -17.23 5.41 3.87
CA ASN A 256 -17.54 6.83 3.71
C ASN A 256 -16.69 7.47 2.59
N TYR A 257 -15.46 6.97 2.35
CA TYR A 257 -14.57 7.42 1.28
C TYR A 257 -14.04 6.22 0.48
N TRP A 258 -14.19 6.28 -0.85
CA TRP A 258 -13.69 5.29 -1.78
C TRP A 258 -12.44 5.78 -2.49
N ARG A 259 -11.35 5.01 -2.46
CA ARG A 259 -10.06 5.42 -3.04
C ARG A 259 -9.53 4.38 -4.02
N HIS A 260 -9.18 4.87 -5.23
CA HIS A 260 -8.65 4.00 -6.29
C HIS A 260 -7.28 4.50 -6.75
N VAL A 261 -6.36 3.56 -6.87
CA VAL A 261 -4.96 3.79 -7.24
C VAL A 261 -4.76 3.45 -8.71
N GLY A 262 -4.16 4.37 -9.45
CA GLY A 262 -3.94 4.25 -10.89
C GLY A 262 -3.02 3.08 -11.28
N PHE A 263 -3.10 2.67 -12.54
CA PHE A 263 -2.36 1.52 -13.07
C PHE A 263 -0.85 1.72 -13.11
N LEU A 264 -0.12 0.62 -12.99
CA LEU A 264 1.26 0.53 -13.45
C LEU A 264 1.26 0.06 -14.91
N LEU A 265 1.80 0.89 -15.80
CA LEU A 265 1.94 0.61 -17.22
C LEU A 265 3.34 0.10 -17.54
N THR A 266 3.49 -0.61 -18.64
CA THR A 266 4.78 -0.97 -19.24
C THR A 266 4.73 -0.62 -20.72
N ASN A 267 5.71 0.16 -21.19
CA ASN A 267 5.73 0.65 -22.56
C ASN A 267 4.41 1.33 -22.98
N GLY A 268 3.80 2.09 -22.06
CA GLY A 268 2.54 2.79 -22.29
C GLY A 268 1.28 1.91 -22.32
N THR A 269 1.39 0.59 -22.14
CA THR A 269 0.26 -0.35 -22.20
C THR A 269 -0.08 -0.92 -20.82
N LYS A 270 -1.37 -1.18 -20.57
CA LYS A 270 -1.80 -1.95 -19.39
C LYS A 270 -1.26 -3.36 -19.51
N ARG A 271 -0.73 -3.88 -18.40
CA ARG A 271 -0.20 -5.24 -18.34
C ARG A 271 -1.28 -6.29 -18.34
N SER A 272 -0.98 -7.42 -18.99
CA SER A 272 -1.71 -8.66 -18.79
C SER A 272 -0.77 -9.85 -18.82
N LYS A 273 -1.10 -10.93 -18.08
CA LYS A 273 -0.35 -12.19 -18.13
C LYS A 273 -0.34 -12.80 -19.54
N SER A 274 -1.41 -12.59 -20.30
CA SER A 274 -1.53 -13.06 -21.68
C SER A 274 -0.55 -12.41 -22.66
N LEU A 275 0.00 -11.23 -22.32
CA LEU A 275 0.99 -10.53 -23.14
C LEU A 275 2.45 -10.84 -22.71
N GLY A 276 2.68 -11.68 -21.70
CA GLY A 276 4.01 -12.09 -21.24
C GLY A 276 4.89 -10.95 -20.67
N ASN A 277 4.32 -9.76 -20.43
CA ASN A 277 5.03 -8.56 -20.00
C ASN A 277 4.86 -8.24 -18.50
N SER A 278 4.55 -9.23 -17.66
CA SER A 278 4.40 -9.02 -16.22
C SER A 278 5.78 -8.96 -15.55
N ILE A 279 6.07 -7.86 -14.85
CA ILE A 279 7.27 -7.71 -14.03
C ILE A 279 6.91 -8.18 -12.62
N LEU A 280 7.50 -9.30 -12.18
CA LEU A 280 7.26 -9.85 -10.85
C LEU A 280 7.92 -8.96 -9.79
N ALA A 281 7.20 -8.69 -8.72
CA ALA A 281 7.71 -7.85 -7.64
C ALA A 281 8.97 -8.43 -6.98
N LYS A 282 9.00 -9.75 -6.76
CA LYS A 282 10.17 -10.44 -6.20
C LYS A 282 11.44 -10.24 -7.04
N ASP A 283 11.32 -10.22 -8.37
CA ASP A 283 12.47 -10.08 -9.26
C ASP A 283 12.98 -8.63 -9.29
N VAL A 284 12.08 -7.67 -9.14
CA VAL A 284 12.43 -6.26 -8.98
C VAL A 284 13.12 -6.03 -7.64
N LEU A 285 12.56 -6.55 -6.54
CA LEU A 285 13.11 -6.37 -5.19
C LEU A 285 14.43 -7.15 -4.97
N ALA A 286 14.70 -8.18 -5.76
CA ALA A 286 16.02 -8.83 -5.79
C ALA A 286 17.14 -7.94 -6.36
N ARG A 287 16.79 -6.93 -7.17
CA ARG A 287 17.75 -6.03 -7.86
C ARG A 287 17.73 -4.60 -7.32
N HIS A 288 16.60 -4.17 -6.78
CA HIS A 288 16.37 -2.79 -6.35
C HIS A 288 15.90 -2.74 -4.89
N SER A 289 16.31 -1.70 -4.18
CA SER A 289 15.91 -1.49 -2.80
C SER A 289 14.41 -1.14 -2.68
N GLY A 290 13.78 -1.52 -1.56
CA GLY A 290 12.42 -1.10 -1.25
C GLY A 290 12.26 0.43 -1.25
N ASN A 291 13.29 1.15 -0.82
CA ASN A 291 13.33 2.62 -0.89
C ASN A 291 13.24 3.14 -2.33
N ALA A 292 13.92 2.50 -3.30
CA ALA A 292 13.85 2.88 -4.70
C ALA A 292 12.45 2.64 -5.27
N VAL A 293 11.86 1.47 -4.98
CA VAL A 293 10.50 1.11 -5.43
C VAL A 293 9.46 2.07 -4.86
N ARG A 294 9.51 2.39 -3.56
CA ARG A 294 8.61 3.38 -2.95
C ARG A 294 8.74 4.74 -3.59
N ARG A 295 9.97 5.22 -3.79
CA ARG A 295 10.24 6.51 -4.43
C ARG A 295 9.82 6.55 -5.89
N PHE A 296 9.93 5.43 -6.61
CA PHE A 296 9.38 5.30 -7.95
C PHE A 296 7.86 5.52 -7.93
N PHE A 297 7.10 4.83 -7.07
CA PHE A 297 5.66 5.03 -6.98
C PHE A 297 5.28 6.44 -6.51
N TYR A 298 6.10 7.09 -5.70
CA TYR A 298 5.91 8.48 -5.27
C TYR A 298 6.30 9.52 -6.34
N SER A 299 6.83 9.10 -7.49
CA SER A 299 7.18 10.03 -8.57
C SER A 299 5.96 10.58 -9.31
N THR A 300 4.81 9.94 -9.16
CA THR A 300 3.55 10.31 -9.79
C THR A 300 2.43 10.24 -8.75
N HIS A 301 1.45 11.16 -8.86
CA HIS A 301 0.28 11.13 -7.98
C HIS A 301 -0.41 9.76 -8.03
N TYR A 302 -0.84 9.22 -6.88
CA TYR A 302 -1.33 7.84 -6.77
C TYR A 302 -2.52 7.52 -7.71
N ARG A 303 -3.35 8.51 -8.07
CA ARG A 303 -4.48 8.33 -8.99
C ARG A 303 -4.09 8.28 -10.47
N ALA A 304 -2.98 8.89 -10.84
CA ALA A 304 -2.52 8.89 -12.22
C ALA A 304 -1.82 7.57 -12.56
N PRO A 305 -1.91 7.07 -13.79
CA PRO A 305 -1.11 5.92 -14.22
C PRO A 305 0.38 6.27 -14.15
N ILE A 306 1.21 5.26 -13.90
CA ILE A 306 2.67 5.39 -13.88
C ILE A 306 3.28 4.38 -14.84
N ASN A 307 4.22 4.82 -15.67
CA ASN A 307 4.93 3.94 -16.57
C ASN A 307 6.23 3.43 -15.95
N TYR A 308 6.42 2.12 -15.96
CA TYR A 308 7.63 1.48 -15.47
C TYR A 308 8.66 1.33 -16.56
N THR A 309 9.90 1.68 -16.23
CA THR A 309 11.10 1.25 -16.96
C THR A 309 12.20 0.90 -15.97
N GLU A 310 13.09 -0.01 -16.34
CA GLU A 310 14.22 -0.43 -15.49
C GLU A 310 15.15 0.75 -15.21
N GLU A 311 15.40 1.59 -16.21
CA GLU A 311 16.28 2.77 -16.10
C GLU A 311 15.76 3.78 -15.05
N GLN A 312 14.44 3.89 -14.91
CA GLN A 312 13.86 4.74 -13.87
C GLN A 312 14.14 4.18 -12.48
N LEU A 313 13.98 2.87 -12.27
CA LEU A 313 14.32 2.25 -10.97
C LEU A 313 15.81 2.37 -10.66
N ASP A 314 16.69 2.10 -11.61
CA ASP A 314 18.13 2.33 -11.47
C ASP A 314 18.47 3.76 -11.02
N LEU A 315 17.77 4.75 -11.61
CA LEU A 315 17.94 6.14 -11.21
C LEU A 315 17.48 6.39 -9.77
N PHE A 316 16.37 5.76 -9.34
CA PHE A 316 15.89 5.90 -7.96
C PHE A 316 16.80 5.19 -6.97
N ASP A 317 17.40 4.04 -7.30
CA ASP A 317 18.41 3.39 -6.47
C ASP A 317 19.67 4.24 -6.33
N LYS A 318 20.20 4.77 -7.43
CA LYS A 318 21.33 5.70 -7.39
C LYS A 318 21.06 6.91 -6.51
N LYS A 319 19.84 7.46 -6.57
CA LYS A 319 19.43 8.57 -5.69
C LYS A 319 19.27 8.13 -4.23
N ALA A 320 18.67 6.97 -3.97
CA ALA A 320 18.53 6.43 -2.61
C ALA A 320 19.90 6.21 -1.96
N ASN A 321 20.87 5.61 -2.66
CA ASN A 321 22.22 5.39 -2.19
C ASN A 321 22.98 6.68 -1.91
N LYS A 322 22.82 7.73 -2.74
CA LYS A 322 23.37 9.06 -2.47
C LYS A 322 22.79 9.69 -1.21
N PHE A 323 21.48 9.49 -0.96
CA PHE A 323 20.85 9.98 0.27
C PHE A 323 21.33 9.24 1.50
N ALA A 324 21.43 7.92 1.44
CA ALA A 324 21.95 7.08 2.51
C ALA A 324 23.36 7.52 2.90
N SER A 325 24.25 7.68 1.92
CA SER A 325 25.63 8.11 2.14
C SER A 325 25.73 9.50 2.77
N ALA A 326 24.97 10.48 2.24
CA ALA A 326 25.00 11.84 2.77
C ALA A 326 24.34 11.94 4.15
N ARG A 327 23.28 11.14 4.43
CA ARG A 327 22.66 11.03 5.74
C ARG A 327 23.60 10.40 6.76
N LYS A 328 24.27 9.30 6.37
CA LYS A 328 25.30 8.64 7.18
C LYS A 328 26.38 9.64 7.59
N ARG A 329 26.92 10.40 6.63
CA ARG A 329 27.93 11.43 6.91
C ARG A 329 27.42 12.50 7.88
N ALA A 330 26.20 13.03 7.69
CA ALA A 330 25.63 14.03 8.59
C ALA A 330 25.47 13.47 10.01
N SER A 331 24.90 12.26 10.15
CA SER A 331 24.74 11.60 11.44
C SER A 331 26.06 11.35 12.15
N CYS A 332 27.07 10.83 11.44
CA CYS A 332 28.41 10.63 12.01
C CYS A 332 29.05 11.96 12.45
N THR A 333 28.91 13.01 11.64
CA THR A 333 29.44 14.35 11.98
C THR A 333 28.83 14.87 13.29
N LEU A 334 27.52 14.75 13.46
CA LEU A 334 26.84 15.20 14.69
C LEU A 334 27.28 14.37 15.91
N GLN A 335 27.36 13.04 15.77
CA GLN A 335 27.79 12.14 16.85
C GLN A 335 29.25 12.39 17.27
N LEU A 336 30.16 12.62 16.30
CA LEU A 336 31.57 12.95 16.56
C LEU A 336 31.73 14.25 17.33
N ASN A 337 30.80 15.20 17.18
CA ASN A 337 30.81 16.48 17.86
C ASN A 337 29.89 16.50 19.10
N ASN A 338 29.33 15.35 19.53
CA ASN A 338 28.44 15.22 20.67
C ASN A 338 27.22 16.19 20.60
N VAL A 339 26.71 16.45 19.41
CA VAL A 339 25.59 17.37 19.21
C VAL A 339 24.29 16.67 19.59
N GLU A 340 23.54 17.27 20.50
CA GLU A 340 22.20 16.82 20.83
C GLU A 340 21.22 16.99 19.65
N LYS A 341 20.20 16.14 19.62
CA LYS A 341 19.14 16.24 18.63
C LYS A 341 18.39 17.56 18.79
N LYS A 342 18.29 18.32 17.71
CA LYS A 342 17.54 19.57 17.67
C LYS A 342 16.11 19.32 17.16
N PRO A 343 15.15 20.18 17.50
CA PRO A 343 13.79 20.10 16.97
C PRO A 343 13.75 20.11 15.42
N VAL A 344 12.71 19.53 14.86
CA VAL A 344 12.43 19.63 13.42
C VAL A 344 12.21 21.09 13.01
N ILE A 345 12.49 21.42 11.76
CA ILE A 345 12.20 22.75 11.19
C ILE A 345 10.69 22.80 10.95
N GLU A 346 9.99 23.55 11.78
CA GLU A 346 8.53 23.58 11.82
C GLU A 346 7.91 24.04 10.48
N SER A 347 8.50 25.05 9.84
CA SER A 347 8.03 25.52 8.53
C SER A 347 8.03 24.43 7.48
N ASP A 348 9.11 23.67 7.37
CA ASP A 348 9.29 22.63 6.37
C ASP A 348 8.43 21.38 6.71
N TYR A 349 8.30 21.07 8.00
CA TYR A 349 7.38 20.04 8.47
C TYR A 349 5.92 20.38 8.13
N ASN A 350 5.48 21.61 8.38
CA ASN A 350 4.11 22.04 8.07
C ASN A 350 3.84 22.08 6.56
N GLU A 351 4.80 22.49 5.74
CA GLU A 351 4.70 22.47 4.28
C GLU A 351 4.58 21.03 3.76
N PHE A 352 5.39 20.11 4.28
CA PHE A 352 5.34 18.69 3.95
C PHE A 352 3.98 18.06 4.33
N MET A 353 3.53 18.27 5.57
CA MET A 353 2.27 17.73 6.06
C MET A 353 1.06 18.31 5.30
N SER A 354 1.06 19.61 5.01
CA SER A 354 0.01 20.27 4.22
C SER A 354 -0.05 19.71 2.80
N SER A 355 1.10 19.35 2.22
CA SER A 355 1.16 18.70 0.91
C SER A 355 0.47 17.33 0.94
N LEU A 356 0.73 16.51 1.97
CA LEU A 356 0.07 15.21 2.13
C LEU A 356 -1.41 15.33 2.48
N ALA A 357 -1.79 16.37 3.24
CA ALA A 357 -3.18 16.67 3.57
C ALA A 357 -4.03 17.01 2.32
N ASN A 358 -3.41 17.42 1.23
CA ASN A 358 -4.06 17.69 -0.04
C ASN A 358 -4.05 16.45 -0.95
N ASP A 359 -4.89 15.47 -0.62
CA ASP A 359 -5.09 14.22 -1.38
C ASP A 359 -3.81 13.43 -1.61
N LEU A 360 -2.95 13.33 -0.60
CA LEU A 360 -1.64 12.67 -0.66
C LEU A 360 -0.78 13.20 -1.83
N ASN A 361 -0.65 14.52 -1.96
CA ASN A 361 0.19 15.12 -2.98
C ASN A 361 1.69 14.90 -2.68
N VAL A 362 2.16 13.68 -2.92
CA VAL A 362 3.54 13.27 -2.65
C VAL A 362 4.54 14.06 -3.52
N SER A 363 4.11 14.55 -4.68
CA SER A 363 4.99 15.35 -5.55
C SER A 363 5.43 16.64 -4.87
N ASN A 364 4.50 17.36 -4.22
CA ASN A 364 4.82 18.57 -3.46
C ASN A 364 5.59 18.23 -2.18
N ALA A 365 5.15 17.21 -1.43
CA ALA A 365 5.86 16.75 -0.25
C ALA A 365 7.33 16.39 -0.56
N ARG A 366 7.59 15.73 -1.70
CA ARG A 366 8.93 15.40 -2.16
C ARG A 366 9.77 16.64 -2.51
N ALA A 367 9.15 17.71 -3.00
CA ALA A 367 9.88 18.95 -3.28
C ALA A 367 10.49 19.56 -2.00
N VAL A 368 9.75 19.50 -0.87
CA VAL A 368 10.26 19.90 0.45
C VAL A 368 11.42 19.01 0.87
N VAL A 369 11.28 17.70 0.76
CA VAL A 369 12.38 16.75 1.06
C VAL A 369 13.61 17.03 0.22
N ASP A 370 13.46 17.28 -1.08
CA ASP A 370 14.58 17.55 -1.99
C ASP A 370 15.26 18.89 -1.68
N LYS A 371 14.51 19.90 -1.21
CA LYS A 371 15.03 21.18 -0.70
C LYS A 371 15.94 20.95 0.51
N ASP A 372 15.46 20.24 1.53
CA ASP A 372 16.19 19.97 2.76
C ASP A 372 17.43 19.11 2.53
N ILE A 373 17.35 18.16 1.59
CA ILE A 373 18.52 17.38 1.16
C ILE A 373 19.60 18.28 0.54
N LYS A 374 19.22 19.25 -0.30
CA LYS A 374 20.16 20.19 -0.91
C LYS A 374 20.80 21.09 0.15
N GLU A 375 20.01 21.60 1.09
CA GLU A 375 20.49 22.46 2.18
C GLU A 375 21.47 21.70 3.08
N ARG A 376 21.14 20.49 3.54
CA ARG A 376 22.05 19.60 4.27
C ARG A 376 23.37 19.40 3.53
N ASN A 377 23.31 19.10 2.24
CA ASN A 377 24.53 18.88 1.45
C ASN A 377 25.37 20.15 1.31
N SER A 378 24.72 21.32 1.27
CA SER A 378 25.41 22.63 1.28
C SER A 378 26.10 22.86 2.62
N LEU A 379 25.43 22.61 3.74
CA LEU A 379 26.01 22.78 5.09
C LEU A 379 27.24 21.91 5.29
N LEU A 380 27.19 20.64 4.89
CA LEU A 380 28.33 19.71 5.02
C LEU A 380 29.61 20.17 4.26
N ARG A 381 29.51 21.16 3.37
CA ARG A 381 30.62 21.73 2.61
C ARG A 381 31.14 23.07 3.18
N LYS A 382 30.33 23.73 4.04
CA LYS A 382 30.70 25.04 4.62
C LYS A 382 31.66 24.88 5.79
N LYS A 383 32.49 25.93 5.98
CA LYS A 383 33.37 26.08 7.15
C LYS A 383 33.22 27.52 7.68
N PRO A 384 32.97 27.73 8.98
CA PRO A 384 32.68 26.70 9.98
C PRO A 384 31.35 25.97 9.68
N LEU A 385 31.23 24.73 10.16
CA LEU A 385 30.03 23.92 10.00
C LEU A 385 28.98 24.31 11.07
N ASP A 386 27.78 24.69 10.64
CA ASP A 386 26.65 24.94 11.53
C ASP A 386 26.02 23.59 11.95
N LEU A 387 26.46 23.12 13.11
CA LEU A 387 26.06 21.80 13.65
C LEU A 387 24.61 21.80 14.15
N GLU A 388 24.11 22.89 14.71
CA GLU A 388 22.74 22.99 15.20
C GLU A 388 21.75 22.93 14.04
N LYS A 389 21.99 23.72 13.01
CA LYS A 389 21.18 23.70 11.79
C LYS A 389 21.25 22.35 11.07
N LEU A 390 22.43 21.73 11.02
CA LEU A 390 22.60 20.38 10.45
C LEU A 390 21.76 19.34 11.22
N SER A 391 21.71 19.44 12.57
CA SER A 391 20.92 18.56 13.41
C SER A 391 19.43 18.73 13.14
N SER A 392 18.90 19.97 13.10
CA SER A 392 17.49 20.23 12.80
C SER A 392 17.07 19.71 11.43
N ILE A 393 17.88 19.93 10.38
CA ILE A 393 17.58 19.42 9.04
C ILE A 393 17.62 17.88 9.02
N LEU A 394 18.57 17.26 9.73
CA LEU A 394 18.64 15.79 9.77
C LEU A 394 17.42 15.19 10.47
N GLU A 395 16.97 15.75 11.59
CA GLU A 395 15.77 15.29 12.30
C GLU A 395 14.49 15.54 11.48
N THR A 396 14.40 16.67 10.76
CA THR A 396 13.30 16.95 9.83
C THR A 396 13.24 15.90 8.71
N LEU A 397 14.37 15.59 8.09
CA LEU A 397 14.44 14.54 7.06
C LEU A 397 14.14 13.15 7.61
N ASN A 398 14.57 12.82 8.83
CA ASN A 398 14.24 11.56 9.50
C ASN A 398 12.74 11.42 9.68
N LYS A 399 12.05 12.49 10.07
CA LYS A 399 10.60 12.53 10.21
C LYS A 399 9.89 12.31 8.88
N PHE A 400 10.31 13.01 7.82
CA PHE A 400 9.76 12.81 6.48
C PHE A 400 9.94 11.39 5.96
N PHE A 401 11.13 10.80 6.17
CA PHE A 401 11.39 9.43 5.74
C PHE A 401 10.54 8.41 6.50
N SER A 402 10.32 8.62 7.79
CA SER A 402 9.42 7.78 8.58
C SER A 402 8.00 7.79 8.01
N ILE A 403 7.45 8.98 7.70
CA ILE A 403 6.10 9.12 7.12
C ILE A 403 6.04 8.52 5.70
N LEU A 404 7.08 8.68 4.89
CA LEU A 404 7.17 8.09 3.56
C LEU A 404 7.48 6.59 3.56
N GLY A 405 7.76 5.99 4.72
CA GLY A 405 8.18 4.59 4.84
C GLY A 405 9.54 4.30 4.20
N LEU A 406 10.43 5.30 4.14
CA LEU A 406 11.80 5.16 3.66
C LEU A 406 12.72 4.85 4.83
N ILE A 407 13.40 3.71 4.80
CA ILE A 407 14.29 3.28 5.89
C ILE A 407 15.74 3.41 5.45
N PHE A 408 16.50 4.13 6.26
CA PHE A 408 17.95 4.29 6.09
C PHE A 408 18.64 3.94 7.40
N GLU A 409 19.67 3.13 7.33
CA GLU A 409 20.48 2.80 8.49
C GLU A 409 21.14 4.05 9.09
N THR A 410 21.12 4.14 10.41
CA THR A 410 21.83 5.18 11.15
C THR A 410 23.04 4.53 11.81
N PRO A 411 24.25 4.88 11.43
CA PRO A 411 25.44 4.34 12.08
C PRO A 411 25.53 4.83 13.53
N VAL A 412 25.98 3.97 14.39
CA VAL A 412 26.37 4.33 15.76
C VAL A 412 27.87 4.55 15.78
N VAL A 413 28.29 5.70 16.24
CA VAL A 413 29.71 6.06 16.42
C VAL A 413 30.12 5.68 17.83
N SER A 414 30.94 4.64 17.97
CA SER A 414 31.45 4.20 19.27
C SER A 414 32.49 5.17 19.84
N GLU A 415 32.79 5.07 21.15
CA GLU A 415 33.85 5.86 21.77
C GLU A 415 35.23 5.53 21.15
N GLU A 416 35.45 4.30 20.74
CA GLU A 416 36.66 3.90 19.99
C GLU A 416 36.75 4.60 18.63
N ASP A 417 35.60 4.73 17.93
CA ASP A 417 35.55 5.46 16.66
C ASP A 417 35.83 6.96 16.84
N LYS A 418 35.34 7.55 17.93
CA LYS A 418 35.66 8.96 18.30
C LYS A 418 37.15 9.13 18.58
N ALA A 419 37.74 8.22 19.35
CA ALA A 419 39.18 8.24 19.64
C ALA A 419 40.00 8.17 18.34
N ARG A 420 39.70 7.18 17.46
CA ARG A 420 40.38 7.04 16.16
C ARG A 420 40.24 8.28 15.27
N TYR A 421 39.06 8.91 15.29
CA TYR A 421 38.81 10.13 14.53
C TYR A 421 39.63 11.30 15.08
N ASN A 422 39.75 11.44 16.42
CA ASN A 422 40.54 12.45 17.06
C ASN A 422 42.05 12.26 16.78
N ASP A 423 42.53 11.01 16.83
CA ASP A 423 43.93 10.67 16.48
C ASP A 423 44.22 11.02 15.01
N TYR A 424 43.27 10.71 14.10
CA TYR A 424 43.36 11.09 12.69
C TYR A 424 43.46 12.62 12.53
N ARG A 425 42.62 13.39 13.23
CA ARG A 425 42.62 14.84 13.17
C ARG A 425 43.97 15.40 13.66
N LYS A 426 44.43 14.92 14.83
CA LYS A 426 45.71 15.30 15.42
C LYS A 426 46.86 15.01 14.46
N ALA A 427 46.93 13.80 13.92
CA ALA A 427 47.95 13.41 12.94
C ALA A 427 47.92 14.31 11.69
N ARG A 428 46.75 14.78 11.25
CA ARG A 428 46.62 15.72 10.12
C ARG A 428 47.13 17.12 10.46
N GLU A 429 46.86 17.61 11.67
CA GLU A 429 47.30 18.91 12.17
C GLU A 429 48.83 18.91 12.34
N GLU A 430 49.38 17.82 12.86
CA GLU A 430 50.84 17.65 13.08
C GLU A 430 51.60 17.22 11.81
N LYS A 431 50.90 17.04 10.66
CA LYS A 431 51.46 16.56 9.38
C LYS A 431 52.06 15.15 9.46
N ASP A 432 51.63 14.34 10.46
CA ASP A 432 51.97 12.91 10.51
C ASP A 432 51.13 12.14 9.48
N PHE A 433 51.64 12.07 8.26
CA PHE A 433 50.99 11.40 7.15
C PHE A 433 50.96 9.87 7.32
N ALA A 434 51.93 9.28 8.00
CA ALA A 434 51.98 7.85 8.24
C ALA A 434 50.78 7.36 9.08
N THR A 435 50.52 8.01 10.20
CA THR A 435 49.39 7.74 11.08
C THR A 435 48.06 8.10 10.40
N SER A 436 47.97 9.26 9.74
CA SER A 436 46.73 9.67 9.09
C SER A 436 46.35 8.76 7.92
N ASP A 437 47.29 8.27 7.12
CA ASP A 437 47.06 7.38 6.00
C ASP A 437 46.66 5.96 6.47
N LYS A 438 47.18 5.52 7.61
CA LYS A 438 46.75 4.25 8.25
C LYS A 438 45.30 4.30 8.76
N LEU A 439 44.88 5.42 9.36
CA LEU A 439 43.53 5.57 9.94
C LEU A 439 42.47 5.91 8.90
N ARG A 440 42.84 6.57 7.81
CA ARG A 440 41.88 7.04 6.77
C ARG A 440 41.00 5.95 6.16
N PRO A 441 41.48 4.78 5.74
CA PRO A 441 40.68 3.71 5.18
C PRO A 441 39.60 3.22 6.18
N ILE A 442 40.00 3.04 7.44
CA ILE A 442 39.12 2.56 8.52
C ILE A 442 37.98 3.56 8.74
N LEU A 443 38.28 4.85 8.84
CA LEU A 443 37.31 5.92 9.06
C LEU A 443 36.38 6.10 7.86
N ARG A 444 36.90 5.97 6.62
CA ARG A 444 36.08 5.99 5.39
C ARG A 444 35.12 4.83 5.32
N GLN A 445 35.54 3.60 5.63
CA GLN A 445 34.68 2.43 5.64
C GLN A 445 33.51 2.62 6.61
N LYS A 446 33.75 3.26 7.75
CA LYS A 446 32.73 3.59 8.74
C LYS A 446 31.90 4.84 8.37
N GLY A 447 32.27 5.59 7.35
CA GLY A 447 31.59 6.81 6.91
C GLY A 447 31.85 8.03 7.81
N LEU A 448 32.99 8.03 8.52
CA LEU A 448 33.39 9.09 9.42
C LEU A 448 34.24 10.19 8.72
N LEU A 449 34.64 9.93 7.46
CA LEU A 449 35.35 10.88 6.59
C LEU A 449 34.65 11.08 5.26
#